data_da47e43658029d1fe801d7efad8f5ab8
#
_entry.id   da47e43658029d1fe801d7efad8f5ab8
#
_cell.length_a   1.000
_cell.length_b   1.000
_cell.length_c   1.000
_cell.angle_alpha   90.00
_cell.angle_beta   90.00
_cell.angle_gamma   90.00
#
_symmetry.space_group_name_H-M   'P 1'
#
loop_
_entity.id
_entity.type
_entity.pdbx_description
1 polymer ?
#
loop_
_entity_poly.entity_id
_entity_poly.type
_entity_poly.pdbx_seq_one_letter_code
_entity_poly.pdbx_strand_id
1 'polypeptide(L)'
;MSVAVCSVNVMGERVLLVVDVQVDVMEESVGSDAVIANVAKLVEAARAADVPVVWVQHTDAGLAKGSAEWQIVPQLSPADHEAIVHKTWSDSFVETDLAQQLEALGAREIVLAGAQTDACIRSTFYGGIHRGYDVTLVSDAHTTGDMREWGAEFSPEQSIAVLNEHAASTKQPAATAAVTTTAEAFA
;
A
#
# COMPACT_ATOMS: atom_id res chain seq x y z
N MET A 1 5.59 45.51 8.41
CA MET A 1 5.43 44.78 7.12
C MET A 1 5.39 43.29 7.44
N SER A 2 4.19 42.72 7.43
CA SER A 2 3.99 41.29 7.71
C SER A 2 4.23 40.53 6.40
N VAL A 3 5.25 39.68 6.37
CA VAL A 3 5.49 38.79 5.24
C VAL A 3 4.49 37.64 5.37
N ALA A 4 3.46 37.64 4.53
CA ALA A 4 2.58 36.48 4.39
C ALA A 4 3.42 35.33 3.87
N VAL A 5 3.65 34.31 4.71
CA VAL A 5 4.18 33.03 4.27
C VAL A 5 3.07 32.39 3.44
N CYS A 6 3.23 32.47 2.13
CA CYS A 6 2.41 31.71 1.20
C CYS A 6 2.72 30.23 1.46
N SER A 7 1.79 29.53 2.09
CA SER A 7 1.83 28.07 2.18
C SER A 7 1.71 27.57 0.74
N VAL A 8 2.82 27.23 0.11
CA VAL A 8 2.82 26.45 -1.11
C VAL A 8 2.25 25.09 -0.70
N ASN A 9 1.03 24.86 -1.08
CA ASN A 9 0.42 23.53 -1.01
C ASN A 9 1.21 22.67 -1.99
N VAL A 10 2.19 21.92 -1.51
CA VAL A 10 3.03 21.06 -2.32
C VAL A 10 2.19 19.82 -2.64
N MET A 11 1.31 19.95 -3.63
CA MET A 11 0.62 18.85 -4.29
C MET A 11 1.70 18.09 -5.09
N GLY A 12 2.11 16.92 -4.60
CA GLY A 12 3.12 16.10 -5.26
C GLY A 12 4.02 15.26 -4.33
N GLU A 13 3.93 15.45 -3.01
CA GLU A 13 4.76 14.69 -2.05
C GLU A 13 4.15 13.33 -1.63
N ARG A 14 2.87 13.09 -1.91
CA ARG A 14 2.15 11.87 -1.54
C ARG A 14 1.91 10.97 -2.73
N VAL A 15 1.97 9.65 -2.52
CA VAL A 15 1.61 8.62 -3.49
C VAL A 15 0.74 7.58 -2.80
N LEU A 16 -0.34 7.15 -3.43
CA LEU A 16 -1.07 5.95 -3.02
C LEU A 16 -0.36 4.73 -3.62
N LEU A 17 0.14 3.83 -2.78
CA LEU A 17 0.74 2.56 -3.17
C LEU A 17 -0.24 1.42 -2.88
N VAL A 18 -0.76 0.81 -3.94
CA VAL A 18 -1.70 -0.32 -3.86
C VAL A 18 -0.92 -1.60 -4.14
N VAL A 19 -0.78 -2.45 -3.11
CA VAL A 19 0.09 -3.62 -3.17
C VAL A 19 -0.73 -4.92 -3.25
N ASP A 20 -0.47 -5.70 -4.28
CA ASP A 20 -0.91 -7.08 -4.46
C ASP A 20 -2.42 -7.32 -4.30
N VAL A 21 -3.26 -6.38 -4.74
CA VAL A 21 -4.71 -6.56 -4.78
C VAL A 21 -5.07 -7.36 -6.05
N GLN A 22 -4.58 -8.60 -6.10
CA GLN A 22 -4.70 -9.56 -7.19
C GLN A 22 -5.76 -10.62 -6.86
N VAL A 23 -6.32 -11.26 -7.87
CA VAL A 23 -7.45 -12.19 -7.72
C VAL A 23 -7.16 -13.26 -6.68
N ASP A 24 -6.11 -14.06 -6.85
CA ASP A 24 -5.75 -15.17 -5.96
C ASP A 24 -5.40 -14.69 -4.54
N VAL A 25 -4.61 -13.61 -4.45
CA VAL A 25 -4.23 -13.02 -3.16
C VAL A 25 -5.45 -12.58 -2.35
N MET A 26 -6.46 -12.03 -3.01
CA MET A 26 -7.67 -11.54 -2.34
C MET A 26 -8.67 -12.66 -2.06
N GLU A 27 -8.72 -13.72 -2.88
CA GLU A 27 -9.55 -14.91 -2.62
C GLU A 27 -9.11 -15.63 -1.34
N GLU A 28 -7.82 -15.67 -1.05
CA GLU A 28 -7.26 -16.28 0.16
C GLU A 28 -7.31 -15.35 1.39
N SER A 29 -7.69 -14.09 1.23
CA SER A 29 -7.64 -13.08 2.29
C SER A 29 -8.97 -12.89 3.00
N VAL A 30 -8.93 -12.70 4.32
CA VAL A 30 -10.15 -12.48 5.11
C VAL A 30 -10.73 -11.08 4.88
N GLY A 31 -12.06 -10.99 4.76
CA GLY A 31 -12.74 -9.70 4.58
C GLY A 31 -12.37 -8.97 3.29
N SER A 32 -11.89 -9.69 2.28
CA SER A 32 -11.38 -9.16 1.02
C SER A 32 -12.34 -8.21 0.31
N ASP A 33 -13.64 -8.50 0.27
CA ASP A 33 -14.64 -7.64 -0.36
C ASP A 33 -14.65 -6.22 0.24
N ALA A 34 -14.57 -6.12 1.56
CA ALA A 34 -14.55 -4.83 2.25
C ALA A 34 -13.25 -4.07 1.96
N VAL A 35 -12.12 -4.77 1.95
CA VAL A 35 -10.81 -4.18 1.64
C VAL A 35 -10.74 -3.73 0.18
N ILE A 36 -11.21 -4.53 -0.77
CA ILE A 36 -11.31 -4.15 -2.19
C ILE A 36 -12.17 -2.89 -2.35
N ALA A 37 -13.32 -2.83 -1.68
CA ALA A 37 -14.19 -1.66 -1.72
C ALA A 37 -13.52 -0.40 -1.11
N ASN A 38 -12.74 -0.56 -0.05
CA ASN A 38 -11.99 0.53 0.55
C ASN A 38 -10.81 0.98 -0.34
N VAL A 39 -10.07 0.05 -0.95
CA VAL A 39 -9.03 0.38 -1.93
C VAL A 39 -9.63 1.13 -3.12
N ALA A 40 -10.80 0.73 -3.62
CA ALA A 40 -11.49 1.47 -4.69
C ALA A 40 -11.78 2.92 -4.31
N LYS A 41 -12.29 3.16 -3.10
CA LYS A 41 -12.52 4.53 -2.58
C LYS A 41 -11.22 5.33 -2.44
N LEU A 42 -10.14 4.68 -1.96
CA LEU A 42 -8.82 5.33 -1.88
C LEU A 42 -8.32 5.77 -3.25
N VAL A 43 -8.43 4.89 -4.25
CA VAL A 43 -8.01 5.19 -5.63
C VAL A 43 -8.83 6.35 -6.20
N GLU A 44 -10.15 6.35 -6.01
CA GLU A 44 -11.02 7.45 -6.45
C GLU A 44 -10.66 8.77 -5.73
N ALA A 45 -10.46 8.73 -4.42
CA ALA A 45 -10.10 9.91 -3.64
C ALA A 45 -8.70 10.45 -3.99
N ALA A 46 -7.71 9.57 -4.17
CA ALA A 46 -6.36 9.95 -4.61
C ALA A 46 -6.40 10.63 -5.97
N ARG A 47 -7.10 10.05 -6.95
CA ARG A 47 -7.29 10.64 -8.28
C ARG A 47 -8.01 11.99 -8.23
N ALA A 48 -9.04 12.13 -7.40
CA ALA A 48 -9.76 13.39 -7.22
C ALA A 48 -8.91 14.49 -6.55
N ALA A 49 -7.90 14.10 -5.78
CA ALA A 49 -6.94 14.99 -5.12
C ALA A 49 -5.64 15.20 -5.93
N ASP A 50 -5.57 14.73 -7.18
CA ASP A 50 -4.37 14.72 -8.01
C ASP A 50 -3.16 14.02 -7.35
N VAL A 51 -3.40 13.04 -6.46
CA VAL A 51 -2.37 12.21 -5.86
C VAL A 51 -2.09 11.01 -6.78
N PRO A 52 -0.83 10.81 -7.20
CA PRO A 52 -0.48 9.68 -8.04
C PRO A 52 -0.79 8.33 -7.38
N VAL A 53 -1.23 7.37 -8.19
CA VAL A 53 -1.43 5.98 -7.78
C VAL A 53 -0.36 5.12 -8.42
N VAL A 54 0.32 4.30 -7.62
CA VAL A 54 1.27 3.28 -8.07
C VAL A 54 0.75 1.91 -7.65
N TRP A 55 0.68 1.01 -8.60
CA TRP A 55 0.23 -0.36 -8.40
C TRP A 55 1.43 -1.30 -8.27
N VAL A 56 1.32 -2.29 -7.40
CA VAL A 56 2.31 -3.35 -7.26
C VAL A 56 1.63 -4.70 -7.47
N GLN A 57 2.25 -5.57 -8.27
CA GLN A 57 1.79 -6.94 -8.48
C GLN A 57 2.90 -7.93 -8.15
N HIS A 58 2.59 -8.90 -7.31
CA HIS A 58 3.47 -10.02 -6.99
C HIS A 58 3.45 -11.07 -8.08
N THR A 59 4.58 -11.73 -8.27
CA THR A 59 4.73 -12.89 -9.16
C THR A 59 5.66 -13.89 -8.51
N ASP A 60 5.25 -15.16 -8.48
CA ASP A 60 6.09 -16.27 -8.07
C ASP A 60 5.69 -17.56 -8.81
N ALA A 61 6.18 -18.71 -8.35
CA ALA A 61 5.89 -20.00 -8.97
C ALA A 61 4.41 -20.43 -8.84
N GLY A 62 3.70 -19.96 -7.80
CA GLY A 62 2.28 -20.20 -7.58
C GLY A 62 1.38 -19.17 -8.27
N LEU A 63 1.89 -17.94 -8.47
CA LEU A 63 1.16 -16.82 -9.05
C LEU A 63 1.83 -16.32 -10.33
N ALA A 64 1.62 -17.07 -11.42
CA ALA A 64 2.32 -16.84 -12.69
C ALA A 64 1.85 -15.55 -13.37
N LYS A 65 2.81 -14.69 -13.76
CA LYS A 65 2.53 -13.46 -14.49
C LYS A 65 1.68 -13.71 -15.74
N GLY A 66 0.56 -13.00 -15.83
CA GLY A 66 -0.37 -13.07 -16.96
C GLY A 66 -1.49 -14.10 -16.82
N SER A 67 -1.49 -14.93 -15.77
CA SER A 67 -2.62 -15.81 -15.46
C SER A 67 -3.86 -15.00 -15.03
N ALA A 68 -5.03 -15.64 -14.95
CA ALA A 68 -6.25 -15.00 -14.47
C ALA A 68 -6.14 -14.63 -12.99
N GLU A 69 -5.54 -15.51 -12.21
CA GLU A 69 -5.30 -15.38 -10.77
C GLU A 69 -4.34 -14.23 -10.45
N TRP A 70 -3.38 -13.98 -11.35
CA TRP A 70 -2.40 -12.90 -11.22
C TRP A 70 -2.99 -11.50 -11.49
N GLN A 71 -4.10 -11.38 -12.22
CA GLN A 71 -4.67 -10.09 -12.55
C GLN A 71 -5.06 -9.29 -11.29
N ILE A 72 -5.00 -7.96 -11.40
CA ILE A 72 -5.66 -7.09 -10.42
C ILE A 72 -7.15 -7.44 -10.41
N VAL A 73 -7.77 -7.45 -9.24
CA VAL A 73 -9.21 -7.77 -9.10
C VAL A 73 -10.06 -6.90 -10.02
N PRO A 74 -11.14 -7.44 -10.63
CA PRO A 74 -11.89 -6.74 -11.68
C PRO A 74 -12.60 -5.47 -11.20
N GLN A 75 -12.74 -5.28 -9.89
CA GLN A 75 -13.29 -4.07 -9.28
C GLN A 75 -12.34 -2.87 -9.34
N LEU A 76 -11.06 -3.12 -9.63
CA LEU A 76 -10.01 -2.10 -9.72
C LEU A 76 -9.41 -2.08 -11.12
N SER A 77 -9.12 -0.88 -11.60
CA SER A 77 -8.50 -0.69 -12.92
C SER A 77 -7.44 0.40 -12.86
N PRO A 78 -6.15 0.06 -13.01
CA PRO A 78 -5.12 1.05 -13.23
C PRO A 78 -5.44 1.94 -14.45
N ALA A 79 -5.20 3.24 -14.34
CA ALA A 79 -5.29 4.13 -15.48
C ALA A 79 -4.01 4.04 -16.34
N ASP A 80 -4.09 4.36 -17.64
CA ASP A 80 -2.98 4.22 -18.59
C ASP A 80 -1.68 4.94 -18.18
N HIS A 81 -1.80 5.99 -17.38
CA HIS A 81 -0.68 6.80 -16.90
C HIS A 81 -0.16 6.38 -15.51
N GLU A 82 -0.82 5.44 -14.85
CA GLU A 82 -0.42 4.95 -13.53
C GLU A 82 0.63 3.84 -13.66
N ALA A 83 1.69 3.94 -12.87
CA ALA A 83 2.76 2.95 -12.91
C ALA A 83 2.33 1.61 -12.29
N ILE A 84 2.76 0.51 -12.91
CA ILE A 84 2.60 -0.85 -12.38
C ILE A 84 3.98 -1.43 -12.16
N VAL A 85 4.32 -1.71 -10.92
CA VAL A 85 5.58 -2.32 -10.49
C VAL A 85 5.37 -3.82 -10.31
N HIS A 86 6.21 -4.63 -10.94
CA HIS A 86 6.18 -6.09 -10.76
C HIS A 86 7.30 -6.51 -9.81
N LYS A 87 6.96 -7.33 -8.81
CA LYS A 87 7.91 -7.84 -7.81
C LYS A 87 7.84 -9.36 -7.66
N THR A 88 8.91 -9.91 -7.11
CA THR A 88 9.03 -11.33 -6.73
C THR A 88 9.37 -11.51 -5.24
N TRP A 89 9.64 -10.42 -4.54
CA TRP A 89 9.95 -10.40 -3.10
C TRP A 89 8.85 -9.72 -2.32
N SER A 90 8.75 -9.98 -1.03
CA SER A 90 7.72 -9.35 -0.18
C SER A 90 7.87 -7.83 -0.09
N ASP A 91 9.10 -7.31 0.06
CA ASP A 91 9.34 -5.87 0.01
C ASP A 91 9.25 -5.37 -1.45
N SER A 92 8.34 -4.44 -1.71
CA SER A 92 8.10 -3.89 -3.05
C SER A 92 9.27 -3.10 -3.62
N PHE A 93 10.27 -2.78 -2.82
CA PHE A 93 11.49 -2.08 -3.25
C PHE A 93 12.61 -3.01 -3.70
N VAL A 94 12.54 -4.31 -3.35
CA VAL A 94 13.63 -5.26 -3.64
C VAL A 94 13.57 -5.72 -5.08
N GLU A 95 14.66 -5.46 -5.82
CA GLU A 95 14.82 -5.83 -7.24
C GLU A 95 13.69 -5.29 -8.15
N THR A 96 13.18 -4.08 -7.85
CA THR A 96 12.17 -3.38 -8.64
C THR A 96 12.60 -1.96 -8.96
N ASP A 97 11.84 -1.28 -9.79
CA ASP A 97 12.00 0.14 -10.10
C ASP A 97 11.12 1.05 -9.24
N LEU A 98 10.50 0.54 -8.16
CA LEU A 98 9.59 1.34 -7.31
C LEU A 98 10.24 2.63 -6.81
N ALA A 99 11.50 2.56 -6.34
CA ALA A 99 12.18 3.75 -5.83
C ALA A 99 12.34 4.83 -6.93
N GLN A 100 12.68 4.42 -8.16
CA GLN A 100 12.78 5.33 -9.30
C GLN A 100 11.43 5.94 -9.69
N GLN A 101 10.35 5.14 -9.66
CA GLN A 101 9.00 5.64 -9.91
C GLN A 101 8.58 6.67 -8.87
N LEU A 102 8.80 6.40 -7.58
CA LEU A 102 8.49 7.33 -6.48
C LEU A 102 9.33 8.62 -6.57
N GLU A 103 10.61 8.51 -6.89
CA GLU A 103 11.49 9.67 -7.11
C GLU A 103 11.02 10.53 -8.30
N ALA A 104 10.65 9.91 -9.41
CA ALA A 104 10.12 10.60 -10.59
C ALA A 104 8.81 11.34 -10.31
N LEU A 105 7.99 10.82 -9.38
CA LEU A 105 6.77 11.46 -8.90
C LEU A 105 7.03 12.52 -7.80
N GLY A 106 8.26 12.67 -7.33
CA GLY A 106 8.60 13.57 -6.23
C GLY A 106 8.06 13.13 -4.87
N ALA A 107 7.74 11.85 -4.72
CA ALA A 107 7.11 11.31 -3.52
C ALA A 107 8.02 11.40 -2.29
N ARG A 108 7.44 11.80 -1.17
CA ARG A 108 8.04 11.78 0.18
C ARG A 108 7.21 10.95 1.15
N GLU A 109 5.92 10.87 0.91
CA GLU A 109 4.98 10.08 1.71
C GLU A 109 4.31 9.01 0.85
N ILE A 110 4.25 7.79 1.38
CA ILE A 110 3.56 6.64 0.83
C ILE A 110 2.30 6.39 1.66
N VAL A 111 1.13 6.49 1.05
CA VAL A 111 -0.12 5.99 1.62
C VAL A 111 -0.26 4.54 1.17
N LEU A 112 -0.21 3.59 2.10
CA LEU A 112 -0.04 2.17 1.83
C LEU A 112 -1.34 1.39 2.07
N ALA A 113 -1.77 0.62 1.08
CA ALA A 113 -2.93 -0.28 1.15
C ALA A 113 -2.70 -1.57 0.35
N GLY A 114 -3.48 -2.61 0.60
CA GLY A 114 -3.48 -3.87 -0.16
C GLY A 114 -3.28 -5.13 0.66
N ALA A 115 -2.47 -6.10 0.17
CA ALA A 115 -2.26 -7.41 0.79
C ALA A 115 -0.81 -7.94 0.59
N GLN A 116 -0.36 -8.94 1.33
CA GLN A 116 -0.95 -9.40 2.58
C GLN A 116 -0.28 -8.69 3.75
N THR A 117 -1.03 -8.41 4.81
CA THR A 117 -0.61 -7.61 5.99
C THR A 117 0.72 -8.06 6.57
N ASP A 118 0.87 -9.32 6.86
CA ASP A 118 2.04 -9.92 7.55
C ASP A 118 3.19 -10.29 6.61
N ALA A 119 3.01 -10.07 5.32
CA ALA A 119 4.01 -10.31 4.28
C ALA A 119 4.36 -9.02 3.52
N CYS A 120 3.71 -8.78 2.39
CA CYS A 120 4.08 -7.71 1.46
C CYS A 120 3.80 -6.31 2.00
N ILE A 121 2.69 -6.12 2.72
CA ILE A 121 2.36 -4.83 3.34
C ILE A 121 3.37 -4.50 4.43
N ARG A 122 3.63 -5.42 5.38
CA ARG A 122 4.62 -5.22 6.43
C ARG A 122 6.02 -4.97 5.87
N SER A 123 6.44 -5.78 4.88
CA SER A 123 7.77 -5.66 4.30
C SER A 123 7.95 -4.34 3.56
N THR A 124 6.95 -3.91 2.79
CA THR A 124 6.95 -2.64 2.04
C THR A 124 6.86 -1.44 2.99
N PHE A 125 6.06 -1.54 4.07
CA PHE A 125 5.99 -0.52 5.12
C PHE A 125 7.38 -0.20 5.68
N TYR A 126 8.08 -1.23 6.19
CA TYR A 126 9.44 -1.04 6.71
C TYR A 126 10.45 -0.70 5.62
N GLY A 127 10.28 -1.27 4.42
CA GLY A 127 11.09 -0.94 3.26
C GLY A 127 11.06 0.55 2.91
N GLY A 128 9.89 1.18 2.96
CA GLY A 128 9.70 2.62 2.76
C GLY A 128 10.34 3.44 3.89
N ILE A 129 10.01 3.14 5.14
CA ILE A 129 10.55 3.81 6.32
C ILE A 129 12.08 3.79 6.35
N HIS A 130 12.71 2.65 6.06
CA HIS A 130 14.17 2.52 6.06
C HIS A 130 14.85 3.26 4.90
N ARG A 131 14.10 3.63 3.87
CA ARG A 131 14.58 4.45 2.74
C ARG A 131 14.30 5.94 2.93
N GLY A 132 13.67 6.32 4.05
CA GLY A 132 13.40 7.71 4.40
C GLY A 132 12.07 8.25 3.85
N TYR A 133 11.18 7.40 3.36
CA TYR A 133 9.81 7.79 3.06
C TYR A 133 8.97 7.84 4.34
N ASP A 134 8.15 8.86 4.50
CA ASP A 134 7.03 8.80 5.42
C ASP A 134 6.04 7.74 4.94
N VAL A 135 5.52 6.90 5.83
CA VAL A 135 4.57 5.85 5.44
C VAL A 135 3.33 5.90 6.31
N THR A 136 2.21 6.17 5.67
CA THR A 136 0.88 6.15 6.30
C THR A 136 0.16 4.86 5.89
N LEU A 137 -0.04 3.96 6.85
CA LEU A 137 -0.80 2.72 6.63
C LEU A 137 -2.29 3.00 6.73
N VAL A 138 -3.08 2.53 5.75
CA VAL A 138 -4.54 2.67 5.79
C VAL A 138 -5.14 1.45 6.50
N SER A 139 -5.55 1.63 7.76
CA SER A 139 -5.87 0.58 8.73
C SER A 139 -7.03 -0.34 8.35
N ASP A 140 -7.96 0.13 7.51
CA ASP A 140 -9.13 -0.59 7.03
C ASP A 140 -9.05 -0.95 5.53
N ALA A 141 -7.87 -0.80 4.92
CA ALA A 141 -7.62 -1.10 3.52
C ALA A 141 -6.44 -2.05 3.30
N HIS A 142 -6.14 -2.90 4.30
CA HIS A 142 -5.23 -4.03 4.12
C HIS A 142 -5.77 -5.29 4.80
N THR A 143 -5.35 -6.46 4.31
CA THR A 143 -5.81 -7.78 4.78
C THR A 143 -4.75 -8.85 4.58
N THR A 144 -5.01 -10.04 5.14
CA THR A 144 -4.14 -11.22 5.02
C THR A 144 -4.97 -12.52 5.05
N GLY A 145 -4.34 -13.61 4.64
CA GLY A 145 -4.90 -14.95 4.72
C GLY A 145 -4.93 -15.52 6.14
N ASP A 146 -5.68 -16.61 6.34
CA ASP A 146 -5.70 -17.33 7.59
C ASP A 146 -4.59 -18.39 7.63
N MET A 147 -3.49 -18.06 8.31
CA MET A 147 -2.32 -18.92 8.41
C MET A 147 -2.46 -20.01 9.49
N ARG A 148 -3.61 -20.11 10.18
CA ARG A 148 -3.82 -21.13 11.23
C ARG A 148 -3.87 -22.54 10.66
N GLU A 149 -4.31 -22.70 9.41
CA GLU A 149 -4.25 -23.97 8.68
C GLU A 149 -2.80 -24.45 8.45
N TRP A 150 -1.84 -23.51 8.48
CA TRP A 150 -0.41 -23.78 8.32
C TRP A 150 0.35 -23.74 9.65
N GLY A 151 -0.40 -23.74 10.79
CA GLY A 151 0.18 -23.83 12.13
C GLY A 151 0.48 -22.50 12.82
N ALA A 152 0.01 -21.37 12.32
CA ALA A 152 0.10 -20.11 13.04
C ALA A 152 -0.81 -20.12 14.29
N GLU A 153 -0.33 -19.56 15.38
CA GLU A 153 -1.10 -19.46 16.65
C GLU A 153 -1.89 -18.15 16.78
N PHE A 154 -1.89 -17.31 15.73
CA PHE A 154 -2.57 -16.01 15.70
C PHE A 154 -3.59 -15.96 14.55
N SER A 155 -4.64 -15.17 14.73
CA SER A 155 -5.65 -14.96 13.70
C SER A 155 -5.25 -13.84 12.72
N PRO A 156 -5.87 -13.77 11.52
CA PRO A 156 -5.69 -12.67 10.60
C PRO A 156 -5.97 -11.30 11.22
N GLU A 157 -7.01 -11.19 12.04
CA GLU A 157 -7.38 -9.93 12.72
C GLU A 157 -6.29 -9.49 13.71
N GLN A 158 -5.64 -10.46 14.37
CA GLN A 158 -4.50 -10.16 15.25
C GLN A 158 -3.30 -9.67 14.45
N SER A 159 -3.01 -10.26 13.29
CA SER A 159 -1.96 -9.82 12.38
C SER A 159 -2.18 -8.39 11.91
N ILE A 160 -3.41 -8.07 11.48
CA ILE A 160 -3.84 -6.73 11.06
C ILE A 160 -3.68 -5.73 12.22
N ALA A 161 -4.18 -6.07 13.41
CA ALA A 161 -4.10 -5.20 14.59
C ALA A 161 -2.65 -4.92 15.00
N VAL A 162 -1.77 -5.93 14.95
CA VAL A 162 -0.35 -5.79 15.27
C VAL A 162 0.36 -4.85 14.31
N LEU A 163 0.10 -4.95 13.01
CA LEU A 163 0.74 -4.04 12.05
C LEU A 163 0.22 -2.61 12.20
N ASN A 164 -1.09 -2.42 12.43
CA ASN A 164 -1.67 -1.11 12.72
C ASN A 164 -1.01 -0.45 13.95
N GLU A 165 -0.83 -1.22 15.04
CA GLU A 165 -0.15 -0.74 16.25
C GLU A 165 1.33 -0.40 15.99
N HIS A 166 2.03 -1.24 15.22
CA HIS A 166 3.40 -0.97 14.82
C HIS A 166 3.49 0.31 13.97
N ALA A 167 2.60 0.50 13.02
CA ALA A 167 2.60 1.70 12.19
C ALA A 167 2.32 2.96 13.02
N ALA A 168 1.40 2.88 13.99
CA ALA A 168 1.09 3.99 14.89
C ALA A 168 2.24 4.35 15.87
N SER A 169 3.09 3.37 16.21
CA SER A 169 4.15 3.53 17.22
C SER A 169 5.57 3.63 16.66
N THR A 170 5.79 3.29 15.38
CA THR A 170 7.11 3.31 14.75
C THR A 170 7.66 4.72 14.65
N LYS A 171 8.91 4.88 15.11
CA LYS A 171 9.66 6.15 15.05
C LYS A 171 11.02 5.91 14.45
N GLN A 172 11.39 6.73 13.46
CA GLN A 172 12.69 6.69 12.82
C GLN A 172 13.25 8.13 12.70
N PRO A 173 14.58 8.35 12.74
CA PRO A 173 15.14 9.68 12.67
C PRO A 173 14.86 10.44 11.38
N ALA A 174 14.69 9.72 10.26
CA ALA A 174 14.58 10.31 8.92
C ALA A 174 13.20 10.13 8.26
N ALA A 175 12.26 9.46 8.94
CA ALA A 175 10.94 9.16 8.39
C ALA A 175 9.91 9.05 9.50
N THR A 176 8.65 9.34 9.20
CA THR A 176 7.52 9.17 10.10
C THR A 176 6.65 8.00 9.66
N ALA A 177 6.03 7.35 10.63
CA ALA A 177 5.00 6.35 10.39
C ALA A 177 3.68 6.87 10.97
N ALA A 178 2.59 6.60 10.27
CA ALA A 178 1.25 6.97 10.70
C ALA A 178 0.22 5.92 10.31
N VAL A 179 -0.94 6.00 10.92
CA VAL A 179 -2.12 5.20 10.57
C VAL A 179 -3.27 6.15 10.26
N THR A 180 -4.03 5.83 9.24
CA THR A 180 -5.25 6.56 8.86
C THR A 180 -6.35 5.57 8.50
N THR A 181 -7.55 6.05 8.24
CA THR A 181 -8.65 5.27 7.66
C THR A 181 -8.86 5.66 6.20
N THR A 182 -9.57 4.79 5.46
CA THR A 182 -9.98 5.09 4.07
C THR A 182 -10.71 6.43 3.96
N ALA A 183 -11.54 6.77 4.96
CA ALA A 183 -12.34 8.00 4.95
C ALA A 183 -11.49 9.28 5.16
N GLU A 184 -10.33 9.16 5.78
CA GLU A 184 -9.49 10.29 6.21
C GLU A 184 -8.24 10.47 5.34
N ALA A 185 -7.83 9.42 4.61
CA ALA A 185 -6.54 9.38 3.94
C ALA A 185 -6.30 10.54 2.96
N PHE A 186 -7.34 11.00 2.26
CA PHE A 186 -7.28 12.09 1.28
C PHE A 186 -8.37 13.16 1.51
N ALA A 187 -8.89 13.25 2.74
CA ALA A 187 -9.90 14.25 3.12
C ALA A 187 -9.31 15.65 3.34
#